data_d0889ac04b28fc4ad1b0d6a340091288
#
_entry.id   d0889ac04b28fc4ad1b0d6a340091288
#
_cell.length_a   1.000
_cell.length_b   1.000
_cell.length_c   1.000
_cell.angle_alpha   90.00
_cell.angle_beta   90.00
_cell.angle_gamma   90.00
#
_symmetry.space_group_name_H-M   'P 1'
#
loop_
_entity.id
_entity.type
_entity.pdbx_description
1 polymer ?
#
loop_
_entity_poly.entity_id
_entity_poly.type
_entity_poly.pdbx_seq_one_letter_code
_entity_poly.pdbx_strand_id
1 'polypeptide(L)'
;MKKKLLSLVCALALTISLLPAAQALEGEGTRAAEALASLGLVTGTGAGYAAEKPATQEQAAALLVRLLGAEKTAKADRRSCGWAGIPSWARSAVNYCAFHDLIDWSEYRAGGALDAELWCTMLLRALGYGSELGSSTARTALRIGLISRPLEG
;
A
#
# COMPACT_ATOMS: atom_id res chain seq x y z
N MET A 1 -6.02 19.47 -2.65
CA MET A 1 -5.96 18.15 -2.04
C MET A 1 -4.90 17.25 -2.67
N LYS A 2 -4.77 17.15 -4.01
CA LYS A 2 -3.76 16.33 -4.70
C LYS A 2 -2.29 16.60 -4.29
N LYS A 3 -1.90 17.89 -4.06
CA LYS A 3 -0.53 18.26 -3.66
C LYS A 3 -0.14 17.78 -2.26
N LYS A 4 -1.08 17.75 -1.31
CA LYS A 4 -0.83 17.24 0.07
C LYS A 4 -0.73 15.72 0.07
N LEU A 5 -1.53 15.04 -0.77
CA LEU A 5 -1.48 13.60 -0.96
C LEU A 5 -0.14 13.18 -1.60
N LEU A 6 0.32 13.92 -2.60
CA LEU A 6 1.59 13.68 -3.27
C LEU A 6 2.78 13.78 -2.30
N SER A 7 2.78 14.80 -1.42
CA SER A 7 3.82 14.97 -0.41
C SER A 7 3.82 13.82 0.62
N LEU A 8 2.64 13.35 1.02
CA LEU A 8 2.49 12.25 1.98
C LEU A 8 2.91 10.91 1.36
N VAL A 9 2.54 10.68 0.09
CA VAL A 9 2.91 9.46 -0.66
C VAL A 9 4.40 9.45 -0.98
N CYS A 10 5.00 10.59 -1.30
CA CYS A 10 6.46 10.69 -1.49
C CYS A 10 7.23 10.40 -0.18
N ALA A 11 6.72 10.87 0.96
CA ALA A 11 7.32 10.56 2.27
C ALA A 11 7.24 9.04 2.58
N LEU A 12 6.13 8.39 2.20
CA LEU A 12 5.95 6.95 2.39
C LEU A 12 6.81 6.13 1.41
N ALA A 13 6.96 6.59 0.18
CA ALA A 13 7.81 5.95 -0.83
C ALA A 13 9.30 6.02 -0.44
N LEU A 14 9.75 7.10 0.20
CA LEU A 14 11.11 7.24 0.71
C LEU A 14 11.44 6.19 1.80
N THR A 15 10.45 5.74 2.58
CA THR A 15 10.67 4.68 3.58
C THR A 15 10.84 3.29 2.96
N ILE A 16 10.28 3.05 1.76
CA ILE A 16 10.42 1.77 1.03
C ILE A 16 11.75 1.72 0.26
N SER A 17 12.28 2.86 -0.19
CA SER A 17 13.54 2.92 -0.95
C SER A 17 14.81 2.80 -0.09
N LEU A 18 14.68 2.71 1.24
CA LEU A 18 15.79 2.56 2.21
C LEU A 18 16.03 1.12 2.66
N LEU A 19 15.55 0.10 1.92
CA LEU A 19 15.83 -1.30 2.23
C LEU A 19 17.22 -1.73 1.72
N PRO A 20 18.29 -1.62 2.54
CA PRO A 20 19.48 -2.41 2.35
C PRO A 20 19.28 -3.78 2.99
N ALA A 21 20.02 -4.77 2.47
CA ALA A 21 19.97 -6.18 2.82
C ALA A 21 19.65 -6.53 4.29
N ALA A 22 18.95 -7.60 4.43
CA ALA A 22 18.23 -8.25 5.54
C ALA A 22 18.75 -8.17 7.00
N GLN A 23 19.80 -7.45 7.33
CA GLN A 23 20.37 -7.39 8.69
C GLN A 23 20.34 -6.00 9.35
N ALA A 24 19.94 -4.94 8.63
CA ALA A 24 19.80 -3.60 9.21
C ALA A 24 18.33 -3.23 9.54
N LEU A 25 17.40 -4.12 9.30
CA LEU A 25 15.96 -3.85 9.21
C LEU A 25 15.20 -3.77 10.53
N GLU A 26 15.72 -4.36 11.63
CA GLU A 26 14.95 -4.39 12.89
C GLU A 26 14.69 -2.99 13.47
N GLY A 27 15.66 -2.08 13.34
CA GLY A 27 15.50 -0.72 13.86
C GLY A 27 14.78 0.25 12.91
N GLU A 28 14.97 0.12 11.61
CA GLU A 28 14.38 1.03 10.61
C GLU A 28 12.91 0.68 10.34
N GLY A 29 12.57 -0.60 10.24
CA GLY A 29 11.20 -1.05 10.08
C GLY A 29 10.31 -0.63 11.26
N THR A 30 10.82 -0.74 12.48
CA THR A 30 10.10 -0.31 13.68
C THR A 30 9.89 1.20 13.69
N ARG A 31 10.92 2.00 13.39
CA ARG A 31 10.80 3.46 13.29
C ARG A 31 9.81 3.90 12.21
N ALA A 32 9.84 3.24 11.05
CA ALA A 32 8.87 3.50 9.99
C ALA A 32 7.44 3.18 10.43
N ALA A 33 7.24 2.05 11.11
CA ALA A 33 5.95 1.65 11.65
C ALA A 33 5.45 2.65 12.72
N GLU A 34 6.32 3.11 13.61
CA GLU A 34 5.99 4.13 14.63
C GLU A 34 5.61 5.47 13.99
N ALA A 35 6.36 5.89 12.95
CA ALA A 35 6.03 7.10 12.21
C ALA A 35 4.65 7.00 11.53
N LEU A 36 4.35 5.87 10.89
CA LEU A 36 3.03 5.62 10.30
C LEU A 36 1.92 5.54 11.35
N ALA A 37 2.22 4.99 12.52
CA ALA A 37 1.28 4.92 13.62
C ALA A 37 0.97 6.31 14.21
N SER A 38 1.97 7.18 14.33
CA SER A 38 1.77 8.56 14.78
C SER A 38 0.85 9.37 13.86
N LEU A 39 0.81 8.99 12.57
CA LEU A 39 -0.11 9.54 11.58
C LEU A 39 -1.47 8.83 11.54
N GLY A 40 -1.70 7.83 12.40
CA GLY A 40 -2.93 7.03 12.41
C GLY A 40 -3.10 6.09 11.22
N LEU A 41 -2.04 5.87 10.46
CA LEU A 41 -2.07 5.07 9.23
C LEU A 41 -1.93 3.56 9.51
N VAL A 42 -1.18 3.20 10.55
CA VAL A 42 -0.98 1.81 10.98
C VAL A 42 -1.41 1.68 12.44
N THR A 43 -2.13 0.62 12.74
CA THR A 43 -2.45 0.21 14.12
C THR A 43 -1.67 -1.06 14.41
N GLY A 44 -0.79 -1.02 15.41
CA GLY A 44 -0.09 -2.21 15.87
C GLY A 44 -1.05 -3.28 16.37
N THR A 45 -0.59 -4.51 16.40
CA THR A 45 -1.23 -5.57 17.17
C THR A 45 -0.80 -5.45 18.62
N GLY A 46 -1.49 -6.08 19.57
CA GLY A 46 -1.08 -6.08 20.98
C GLY A 46 0.35 -6.61 21.22
N ALA A 47 0.97 -7.24 20.21
CA ALA A 47 2.36 -7.73 20.21
C ALA A 47 3.34 -6.82 19.43
N GLY A 48 2.92 -5.61 19.02
CA GLY A 48 3.74 -4.70 18.22
C GLY A 48 3.37 -4.70 16.74
N TYR A 49 4.29 -4.23 15.89
CA TYR A 49 4.03 -4.03 14.44
C TYR A 49 4.41 -5.23 13.57
N ALA A 50 5.05 -6.26 14.13
CA ALA A 50 5.56 -7.42 13.38
C ALA A 50 6.32 -7.02 12.09
N ALA A 51 7.19 -6.03 12.23
CA ALA A 51 7.91 -5.41 11.11
C ALA A 51 8.82 -6.40 10.35
N GLU A 52 9.13 -7.53 10.95
CA GLU A 52 9.91 -8.63 10.38
C GLU A 52 9.10 -9.51 9.41
N LYS A 53 7.78 -9.37 9.38
CA LYS A 53 6.92 -10.16 8.51
C LYS A 53 6.55 -9.37 7.26
N PRO A 54 6.56 -9.99 6.07
CA PRO A 54 6.04 -9.36 4.88
C PRO A 54 4.60 -8.87 5.11
N ALA A 55 4.30 -7.66 4.68
CA ALA A 55 2.92 -7.16 4.69
C ALA A 55 2.05 -8.00 3.75
N THR A 56 0.77 -8.14 4.06
CA THR A 56 -0.19 -8.78 3.16
C THR A 56 -0.87 -7.75 2.24
N GLN A 57 -1.46 -8.24 1.17
CA GLN A 57 -2.20 -7.39 0.23
C GLN A 57 -3.41 -6.71 0.89
N GLU A 58 -4.03 -7.37 1.86
CA GLU A 58 -5.12 -6.79 2.66
C GLU A 58 -4.63 -5.65 3.56
N GLN A 59 -3.44 -5.80 4.14
CA GLN A 59 -2.82 -4.72 4.94
C GLN A 59 -2.48 -3.53 4.05
N ALA A 60 -1.98 -3.77 2.84
CA ALA A 60 -1.75 -2.73 1.85
C ALA A 60 -3.03 -2.00 1.45
N ALA A 61 -4.11 -2.73 1.17
CA ALA A 61 -5.41 -2.15 0.86
C ALA A 61 -5.93 -1.28 2.02
N ALA A 62 -5.83 -1.77 3.25
CA ALA A 62 -6.25 -1.01 4.43
C ALA A 62 -5.41 0.27 4.62
N LEU A 63 -4.09 0.18 4.44
CA LEU A 63 -3.19 1.32 4.51
C LEU A 63 -3.50 2.34 3.42
N LEU A 64 -3.70 1.89 2.18
CA LEU A 64 -4.01 2.78 1.06
C LEU A 64 -5.33 3.53 1.26
N VAL A 65 -6.37 2.85 1.73
CA VAL A 65 -7.67 3.48 2.04
C VAL A 65 -7.53 4.55 3.14
N ARG A 66 -6.68 4.32 4.14
CA ARG A 66 -6.36 5.33 5.17
C ARG A 66 -5.59 6.52 4.60
N LEU A 67 -4.57 6.25 3.78
CA LEU A 67 -3.81 7.29 3.09
C LEU A 67 -4.70 8.19 2.24
N LEU A 68 -5.72 7.62 1.60
CA LEU A 68 -6.71 8.35 0.81
C LEU A 68 -7.77 9.08 1.67
N GLY A 69 -7.79 8.85 2.98
CA GLY A 69 -8.83 9.36 3.88
C GLY A 69 -10.22 8.79 3.60
N ALA A 70 -10.26 7.61 2.97
CA ALA A 70 -11.48 7.00 2.44
C ALA A 70 -12.12 5.96 3.36
N GLU A 71 -11.64 5.78 4.60
CA GLU A 71 -12.14 4.72 5.50
C GLU A 71 -13.65 4.79 5.74
N LYS A 72 -14.19 5.99 5.94
CA LYS A 72 -15.63 6.17 6.17
C LYS A 72 -16.44 5.76 4.95
N THR A 73 -15.99 6.18 3.76
CA THR A 73 -16.60 5.83 2.48
C THR A 73 -16.54 4.33 2.25
N ALA A 74 -15.39 3.71 2.44
CA ALA A 74 -15.19 2.27 2.29
C ALA A 74 -16.08 1.45 3.24
N LYS A 75 -16.24 1.89 4.50
CA LYS A 75 -17.11 1.22 5.47
C LYS A 75 -18.60 1.41 5.18
N ALA A 76 -18.98 2.52 4.58
CA ALA A 76 -20.36 2.81 4.21
C ALA A 76 -20.80 2.06 2.92
N ASP A 77 -19.85 1.72 2.06
CA ASP A 77 -20.13 0.98 0.82
C ASP A 77 -20.47 -0.47 1.13
N ARG A 78 -21.68 -0.87 0.73
CA ARG A 78 -22.22 -2.22 0.93
C ARG A 78 -21.93 -3.17 -0.24
N ARG A 79 -21.36 -2.67 -1.32
CA ARG A 79 -21.02 -3.48 -2.49
C ARG A 79 -19.93 -4.50 -2.12
N SER A 80 -19.93 -5.63 -2.81
CA SER A 80 -18.91 -6.66 -2.68
C SER A 80 -18.29 -6.93 -4.04
N CYS A 81 -16.98 -6.95 -4.13
CA CYS A 81 -16.27 -7.37 -5.33
C CYS A 81 -16.40 -8.88 -5.61
N GLY A 82 -16.92 -9.65 -4.66
CA GLY A 82 -17.14 -11.09 -4.82
C GLY A 82 -15.87 -11.95 -4.74
N TRP A 83 -14.74 -11.36 -4.42
CA TRP A 83 -13.47 -12.10 -4.32
C TRP A 83 -13.45 -13.01 -3.09
N ALA A 84 -12.98 -14.25 -3.30
CA ALA A 84 -12.92 -15.24 -2.23
C ALA A 84 -11.76 -14.98 -1.25
N GLY A 85 -11.93 -15.46 0.00
CA GLY A 85 -10.85 -15.48 0.97
C GLY A 85 -10.54 -14.13 1.65
N ILE A 86 -11.26 -13.05 1.33
CA ILE A 86 -11.05 -11.75 1.99
C ILE A 86 -11.44 -11.85 3.47
N PRO A 87 -10.52 -11.61 4.42
CA PRO A 87 -10.83 -11.62 5.84
C PRO A 87 -11.80 -10.48 6.18
N SER A 88 -12.66 -10.71 7.16
CA SER A 88 -13.74 -9.78 7.52
C SER A 88 -13.26 -8.36 7.83
N TRP A 89 -12.10 -8.24 8.49
CA TRP A 89 -11.51 -6.95 8.88
C TRP A 89 -11.05 -6.11 7.67
N ALA A 90 -10.65 -6.75 6.57
CA ALA A 90 -10.12 -6.08 5.38
C ALA A 90 -11.18 -5.86 4.30
N ARG A 91 -12.36 -6.47 4.42
CA ARG A 91 -13.37 -6.52 3.37
C ARG A 91 -13.74 -5.15 2.81
N SER A 92 -13.97 -4.17 3.66
CA SER A 92 -14.31 -2.82 3.20
C SER A 92 -13.16 -2.16 2.42
N ALA A 93 -11.92 -2.37 2.85
CA ALA A 93 -10.76 -1.80 2.19
C ALA A 93 -10.49 -2.48 0.83
N VAL A 94 -10.52 -3.81 0.79
CA VAL A 94 -10.33 -4.55 -0.47
C VAL A 94 -11.43 -4.24 -1.47
N ASN A 95 -12.70 -4.22 -1.04
CA ASN A 95 -13.81 -3.80 -1.91
C ASN A 95 -13.60 -2.39 -2.45
N TYR A 96 -13.22 -1.44 -1.60
CA TYR A 96 -12.93 -0.08 -2.03
C TYR A 96 -11.82 -0.05 -3.09
N CYS A 97 -10.71 -0.73 -2.85
CA CYS A 97 -9.62 -0.79 -3.81
C CYS A 97 -10.03 -1.42 -5.15
N ALA A 98 -10.84 -2.49 -5.11
CA ALA A 98 -11.37 -3.13 -6.31
C ALA A 98 -12.30 -2.20 -7.11
N PHE A 99 -13.25 -1.52 -6.45
CA PHE A 99 -14.20 -0.63 -7.12
C PHE A 99 -13.62 0.70 -7.60
N HIS A 100 -12.43 1.04 -7.15
CA HIS A 100 -11.71 2.23 -7.59
C HIS A 100 -10.49 1.89 -8.46
N ASP A 101 -10.44 0.66 -8.98
CA ASP A 101 -9.37 0.18 -9.88
C ASP A 101 -7.96 0.35 -9.29
N LEU A 102 -7.84 0.28 -7.95
CA LEU A 102 -6.54 0.38 -7.26
C LEU A 102 -5.81 -0.96 -7.22
N ILE A 103 -6.55 -2.07 -7.27
CA ILE A 103 -6.04 -3.43 -7.42
C ILE A 103 -6.98 -4.22 -8.32
N ASP A 104 -6.44 -5.03 -9.21
CA ASP A 104 -7.19 -5.91 -10.10
C ASP A 104 -7.38 -7.30 -9.46
N TRP A 105 -8.45 -8.01 -9.84
CA TRP A 105 -8.71 -9.36 -9.35
C TRP A 105 -7.61 -10.35 -9.74
N SER A 106 -6.97 -10.15 -10.89
CA SER A 106 -5.86 -10.97 -11.37
C SER A 106 -4.58 -10.79 -10.54
N GLU A 107 -4.45 -9.65 -9.87
CA GLU A 107 -3.33 -9.30 -9.00
C GLU A 107 -3.56 -9.72 -7.55
N TYR A 108 -4.83 -9.73 -7.11
CA TYR A 108 -5.18 -10.03 -5.72
C TYR A 108 -5.05 -11.52 -5.39
N ARG A 109 -4.43 -11.78 -4.24
CA ARG A 109 -4.32 -13.12 -3.63
C ARG A 109 -4.63 -13.02 -2.15
N ALA A 110 -5.70 -13.68 -1.71
CA ALA A 110 -6.09 -13.67 -0.29
C ALA A 110 -4.96 -14.19 0.59
N GLY A 111 -4.54 -13.40 1.58
CA GLY A 111 -3.38 -13.70 2.43
C GLY A 111 -2.03 -13.62 1.73
N GLY A 112 -2.00 -13.20 0.46
CA GLY A 112 -0.78 -13.08 -0.32
C GLY A 112 0.16 -12.01 0.24
N ALA A 113 1.47 -12.29 0.18
CA ALA A 113 2.48 -11.30 0.49
C ALA A 113 2.38 -10.12 -0.49
N LEU A 114 2.58 -8.93 0.03
CA LEU A 114 2.70 -7.73 -0.78
C LEU A 114 4.13 -7.65 -1.33
N ASP A 115 4.26 -7.61 -2.64
CA ASP A 115 5.52 -7.26 -3.28
C ASP A 115 5.60 -5.75 -3.60
N ALA A 116 6.80 -5.29 -3.86
CA ALA A 116 7.06 -3.88 -4.09
C ALA A 116 6.42 -3.37 -5.40
N GLU A 117 6.31 -4.23 -6.42
CA GLU A 117 5.71 -3.87 -7.69
C GLU A 117 4.21 -3.66 -7.55
N LEU A 118 3.51 -4.58 -6.90
CA LEU A 118 2.09 -4.43 -6.62
C LEU A 118 1.80 -3.18 -5.78
N TRP A 119 2.62 -2.94 -4.74
CA TRP A 119 2.47 -1.74 -3.92
C TRP A 119 2.64 -0.45 -4.74
N CYS A 120 3.68 -0.37 -5.56
CA CYS A 120 3.87 0.76 -6.46
C CYS A 120 2.72 0.90 -7.45
N THR A 121 2.20 -0.20 -8.00
CA THR A 121 1.04 -0.20 -8.89
C THR A 121 -0.19 0.41 -8.22
N MET A 122 -0.50 -0.04 -7.01
CA MET A 122 -1.63 0.49 -6.22
C MET A 122 -1.48 1.99 -5.95
N LEU A 123 -0.27 2.43 -5.56
CA LEU A 123 0.02 3.85 -5.33
C LEU A 123 -0.11 4.68 -6.60
N LEU A 124 0.44 4.22 -7.72
CA LEU A 124 0.37 4.90 -9.01
C LEU A 124 -1.07 5.05 -9.49
N ARG A 125 -1.89 4.02 -9.36
CA ARG A 125 -3.32 4.08 -9.66
C ARG A 125 -4.03 5.09 -8.77
N ALA A 126 -3.74 5.09 -7.47
CA ALA A 126 -4.31 6.06 -6.53
C ALA A 126 -3.91 7.51 -6.84
N LEU A 127 -2.74 7.72 -7.43
CA LEU A 127 -2.26 9.02 -7.89
C LEU A 127 -2.82 9.43 -9.26
N GLY A 128 -3.54 8.54 -9.95
CA GLY A 128 -4.13 8.78 -11.26
C GLY A 128 -3.23 8.45 -12.45
N TYR A 129 -2.14 7.71 -12.22
CA TYR A 129 -1.22 7.24 -13.27
C TYR A 129 -1.57 5.84 -13.80
N GLY A 130 -2.76 5.32 -13.52
CA GLY A 130 -3.16 3.96 -13.93
C GLY A 130 -3.04 3.70 -15.42
N SER A 131 -3.39 4.66 -16.26
CA SER A 131 -3.26 4.57 -17.72
C SER A 131 -1.81 4.61 -18.23
N GLU A 132 -0.87 5.04 -17.41
CA GLU A 132 0.55 5.18 -17.76
C GLU A 132 1.42 4.00 -17.28
N LEU A 133 0.81 2.99 -16.64
CA LEU A 133 1.54 1.83 -16.14
C LEU A 133 2.14 0.98 -17.27
N GLY A 134 1.50 0.96 -18.44
CA GLY A 134 1.98 0.43 -19.73
C GLY A 134 2.85 -0.82 -19.61
N SER A 135 4.13 -0.68 -19.95
CA SER A 135 5.09 -1.78 -19.96
C SER A 135 5.91 -1.93 -18.66
N SER A 136 5.84 -0.99 -17.70
CA SER A 136 6.64 -1.09 -16.46
C SER A 136 6.18 -0.11 -15.39
N THR A 137 5.63 -0.64 -14.32
CA THR A 137 5.33 0.05 -13.06
C THR A 137 6.58 0.78 -12.52
N ALA A 138 7.71 0.07 -12.47
CA ALA A 138 8.98 0.62 -11.96
C ALA A 138 9.43 1.87 -12.73
N ARG A 139 9.30 1.88 -14.05
CA ARG A 139 9.67 3.05 -14.87
C ARG A 139 8.78 4.25 -14.57
N THR A 140 7.48 4.04 -14.46
CA THR A 140 6.55 5.13 -14.11
C THR A 140 6.84 5.66 -12.71
N ALA A 141 7.06 4.76 -11.74
CA ALA A 141 7.40 5.12 -10.37
C ALA A 141 8.71 5.93 -10.26
N LEU A 142 9.74 5.55 -11.01
CA LEU A 142 11.00 6.31 -11.10
C LEU A 142 10.77 7.69 -11.73
N ARG A 143 10.05 7.75 -12.85
CA ARG A 143 9.81 8.99 -13.59
C ARG A 143 9.12 10.07 -12.77
N ILE A 144 8.17 9.69 -11.91
CA ILE A 144 7.47 10.64 -11.04
C ILE A 144 8.12 10.83 -9.67
N GLY A 145 9.25 10.15 -9.41
CA GLY A 145 9.98 10.25 -8.15
C GLY A 145 9.30 9.50 -6.98
N LEU A 146 8.43 8.54 -7.27
CA LEU A 146 7.80 7.69 -6.24
C LEU A 146 8.84 6.75 -5.61
N ILE A 147 9.79 6.29 -6.40
CA ILE A 147 10.96 5.53 -5.94
C ILE A 147 12.23 6.18 -6.47
N SER A 148 13.32 6.03 -5.74
CA SER A 148 14.64 6.61 -6.09
C SER A 148 15.57 5.62 -6.78
N ARG A 149 15.25 4.32 -6.74
CA ARG A 149 16.00 3.23 -7.37
C ARG A 149 15.04 2.25 -8.05
N PRO A 150 15.49 1.51 -9.10
CA PRO A 150 14.71 0.44 -9.68
C PRO A 150 14.28 -0.59 -8.61
N LEU A 151 13.11 -1.18 -8.79
CA LEU A 151 12.69 -2.34 -8.00
C LEU A 151 13.59 -3.51 -8.40
N GLU A 152 14.24 -4.12 -7.42
CA GLU A 152 14.98 -5.36 -7.65
C GLU A 152 13.96 -6.50 -7.71
N GLY A 153 14.02 -7.27 -8.80
CA GLY A 153 13.17 -8.43 -9.04
C GLY A 153 13.69 -9.68 -8.33
#